data_52893a3870c5663dcd031926f7df9316
#
_entry.id   52893a3870c5663dcd031926f7df9316
#
_cell.length_a   1.000
_cell.length_b   1.000
_cell.length_c   1.000
_cell.angle_alpha   90.00
_cell.angle_beta   90.00
_cell.angle_gamma   90.00
#
_symmetry.space_group_name_H-M   'P 1'
#
loop_
_entity.id
_entity.type
_entity.pdbx_description
1 polymer ?
#
loop_
_entity_poly.entity_id
_entity_poly.type
_entity_poly.pdbx_seq_one_letter_code
_entity_poly.pdbx_strand_id
1 'polypeptide(L)'
;MTTPKKTAKTSGNEARELSDLSEDIGIRFKYQNSERVYLQGSRDDIRVPLREIRQDDTYTAQGTEANPPIPVYDTSGAYGDPAAHIDLKQGLPHIRTAWLDERGDTEILPKLSSEYGIERAHDPKTAHLRFNQITRPRRAKAGRNVTQLHYARQGIITPEMEFAAIRERMKLDELFRRPEYAKLLKQHTGQSFGANIPTRPDQITPEFVRQEIAAGRAIIPANINHPELEPMIIGRNFRVKINGNLGNSAVTSSLTEEVEKMVWSLRWGADTIMDLSTGAHIHETREWIIRNAPVPIGTVPIYQTLEKTGGIAEDLTWDLFRDTLIEQAEQGVDYFTIHAGVLLRYVPMTANRLTGIVSRGGSIMAKWCLAHHRENFLYTHFDEICEIMKAYDVSFSLGDGLRPGCIADANDESQFAELHTLGELTDKAWKHDVQVMIEGPGHVPLQRVKENMTEELQHCFEAPFYTLGPLVTDIAPGYDHITSGIGAANIGWYGTAMLCYVTPKEHLGLPDKEDVRTGIITYKLAAHAADLAKGWPGAQLRDNALSKARFEFRWRDQFRLSLDPERAESFHDETLPAEGAKIAHFCSMCGPKFCSMKITQEVRDYADKQKAQRQGMEEKAVEFVKKGAKIYS
;
A
#
# COMPACT_ATOMS: atom_id res chain seq x y z
N MET A 1 -20.50 10.22 50.53
CA MET A 1 -19.22 9.92 49.87
C MET A 1 -19.23 10.63 48.53
N THR A 2 -18.54 11.74 48.49
CA THR A 2 -18.50 12.68 47.35
C THR A 2 -17.48 12.22 46.35
N THR A 3 -17.94 11.89 45.13
CA THR A 3 -17.11 11.60 43.95
C THR A 3 -16.39 12.87 43.51
N PRO A 4 -15.06 12.84 43.23
CA PRO A 4 -14.37 14.00 42.71
C PRO A 4 -14.73 14.19 41.22
N LYS A 5 -15.22 15.38 40.89
CA LYS A 5 -15.34 15.86 39.51
C LYS A 5 -13.94 15.87 38.85
N LYS A 6 -13.73 15.03 37.86
CA LYS A 6 -12.65 15.20 36.91
C LYS A 6 -12.94 16.46 36.09
N THR A 7 -12.22 17.53 36.38
CA THR A 7 -12.13 18.70 35.52
C THR A 7 -11.51 18.27 34.19
N ALA A 8 -12.24 18.44 33.10
CA ALA A 8 -11.75 18.31 31.75
C ALA A 8 -10.57 19.29 31.57
N LYS A 9 -9.39 18.76 31.31
CA LYS A 9 -8.28 19.53 30.74
C LYS A 9 -8.52 19.64 29.24
N THR A 10 -9.35 20.57 28.85
CA THR A 10 -9.44 21.09 27.50
C THR A 10 -8.65 22.40 27.47
N SER A 11 -7.79 22.57 26.50
CA SER A 11 -7.04 23.78 26.14
C SER A 11 -5.56 23.86 26.50
N GLY A 12 -4.78 22.85 26.16
CA GLY A 12 -3.32 22.94 26.30
C GLY A 12 -2.50 22.23 25.22
N ASN A 13 -3.16 21.51 24.30
CA ASN A 13 -2.48 20.66 23.33
C ASN A 13 -2.66 21.12 21.85
N GLU A 14 -3.35 22.21 21.60
CA GLU A 14 -3.54 22.74 20.23
C GLU A 14 -2.30 23.46 19.67
N ALA A 15 -1.28 23.67 20.48
CA ALA A 15 -0.10 24.42 20.11
C ALA A 15 1.21 23.62 20.20
N ARG A 16 1.18 22.30 20.02
CA ARG A 16 2.39 21.66 19.50
C ARG A 16 2.57 22.19 18.08
N GLU A 17 3.42 23.19 17.94
CA GLU A 17 3.72 23.79 16.66
C GLU A 17 4.22 22.70 15.71
N LEU A 18 3.79 22.72 14.46
CA LEU A 18 4.27 21.83 13.39
C LEU A 18 5.82 21.86 13.25
N SER A 19 6.49 22.88 13.82
CA SER A 19 7.95 22.93 13.97
C SER A 19 8.51 21.86 14.89
N ASP A 20 7.75 21.42 15.89
CA ASP A 20 8.18 20.40 16.84
C ASP A 20 8.04 18.97 16.27
N LEU A 21 7.18 18.79 15.26
CA LEU A 21 7.03 17.54 14.53
C LEU A 21 8.32 17.07 13.86
N SER A 22 9.14 17.99 13.36
CA SER A 22 10.33 17.65 12.58
C SER A 22 11.43 16.99 13.42
N GLU A 23 11.50 17.25 14.71
CA GLU A 23 12.50 16.65 15.61
C GLU A 23 12.00 15.36 16.27
N ASP A 24 10.72 15.31 16.68
CA ASP A 24 10.13 14.18 17.42
C ASP A 24 9.76 12.96 16.56
N ILE A 25 9.38 13.12 15.29
CA ILE A 25 8.95 12.00 14.42
C ILE A 25 10.15 11.21 13.87
N GLY A 26 11.37 11.71 14.01
CA GLY A 26 12.50 11.13 13.30
C GLY A 26 12.22 11.11 11.79
N ILE A 27 11.85 12.25 11.23
CA ILE A 27 11.42 12.49 9.84
C ILE A 27 12.34 11.82 8.81
N ARG A 28 13.61 11.64 9.15
CA ARG A 28 14.53 10.85 8.33
C ARG A 28 14.53 9.42 8.80
N PHE A 29 13.99 8.54 7.98
CA PHE A 29 14.01 7.12 8.27
C PHE A 29 15.46 6.60 8.27
N LYS A 30 15.91 6.16 9.42
CA LYS A 30 17.20 5.47 9.53
C LYS A 30 16.95 3.98 9.34
N TYR A 31 17.23 3.49 8.14
CA TYR A 31 17.21 2.06 7.89
C TYR A 31 18.61 1.48 8.07
N GLN A 32 18.73 0.47 8.90
CA GLN A 32 20.00 -0.18 9.18
C GLN A 32 20.58 -0.82 7.90
N ASN A 33 21.81 -0.42 7.53
CA ASN A 33 22.57 -0.96 6.39
C ASN A 33 21.78 -1.05 5.07
N SER A 34 20.88 -0.10 4.86
CA SER A 34 20.13 0.00 3.62
C SER A 34 20.14 1.44 3.12
N GLU A 35 20.20 1.59 1.82
CA GLU A 35 20.23 2.89 1.16
C GLU A 35 19.18 2.98 0.06
N ARG A 36 18.68 4.20 -0.14
CA ARG A 36 17.82 4.51 -1.28
C ARG A 36 18.72 4.74 -2.50
N VAL A 37 18.47 4.00 -3.57
CA VAL A 37 19.13 4.14 -4.85
C VAL A 37 18.11 4.46 -5.93
N TYR A 38 18.56 5.10 -7.01
CA TYR A 38 17.68 5.52 -8.09
C TYR A 38 18.00 4.79 -9.38
N LEU A 39 16.97 4.24 -10.02
CA LEU A 39 17.06 3.72 -11.39
C LEU A 39 16.67 4.83 -12.35
N GLN A 40 17.46 4.99 -13.41
CA GLN A 40 17.23 5.99 -14.44
C GLN A 40 16.20 5.47 -15.44
N GLY A 41 15.21 6.29 -15.77
CA GLY A 41 14.29 6.07 -16.87
C GLY A 41 14.84 6.53 -18.22
N SER A 42 13.98 6.65 -19.20
CA SER A 42 14.32 7.12 -20.55
C SER A 42 14.73 8.60 -20.59
N ARG A 43 14.41 9.36 -19.55
CA ARG A 43 14.66 10.79 -19.36
C ARG A 43 15.35 11.05 -18.03
N ASP A 44 16.11 12.14 -17.94
CA ASP A 44 16.87 12.49 -16.72
C ASP A 44 15.97 12.81 -15.52
N ASP A 45 14.74 13.27 -15.75
CA ASP A 45 13.75 13.58 -14.72
C ASP A 45 12.89 12.37 -14.28
N ILE A 46 13.05 11.20 -14.92
CA ILE A 46 12.44 9.94 -14.48
C ILE A 46 13.46 9.16 -13.66
N ARG A 47 13.49 9.43 -12.36
CA ARG A 47 14.38 8.78 -11.39
C ARG A 47 13.55 7.96 -10.41
N VAL A 48 13.60 6.64 -10.58
CA VAL A 48 12.73 5.71 -9.85
C VAL A 48 13.46 5.12 -8.65
N PRO A 49 12.98 5.32 -7.42
CA PRO A 49 13.65 4.83 -6.24
C PRO A 49 13.42 3.34 -6.01
N LEU A 50 14.42 2.71 -5.45
CA LEU A 50 14.32 1.44 -4.73
C LEU A 50 15.27 1.50 -3.53
N ARG A 51 15.12 0.56 -2.61
CA ARG A 51 16.04 0.43 -1.48
C ARG A 51 16.88 -0.82 -1.64
N GLU A 52 18.18 -0.71 -1.42
CA GLU A 52 19.09 -1.86 -1.37
C GLU A 52 19.50 -2.16 0.07
N ILE A 53 19.26 -3.39 0.50
CA ILE A 53 19.70 -3.88 1.82
C ILE A 53 21.05 -4.57 1.63
N ARG A 54 22.11 -3.98 2.17
CA ARG A 54 23.45 -4.57 2.17
C ARG A 54 23.56 -5.65 3.23
N GLN A 55 24.29 -6.70 2.91
CA GLN A 55 24.54 -7.83 3.79
C GLN A 55 26.01 -7.91 4.18
N ASP A 56 26.28 -8.44 5.37
CA ASP A 56 27.64 -8.77 5.80
C ASP A 56 28.12 -10.03 5.03
N ASP A 57 29.43 -10.20 4.90
CA ASP A 57 30.04 -11.36 4.24
C ASP A 57 29.81 -12.64 5.05
N THR A 58 29.77 -13.79 4.35
CA THR A 58 29.78 -15.10 4.96
C THR A 58 31.22 -15.60 5.14
N TYR A 59 31.59 -15.90 6.37
CA TYR A 59 32.89 -16.46 6.69
C TYR A 59 32.83 -17.99 6.76
N THR A 60 33.60 -18.67 5.93
CA THR A 60 33.67 -20.13 5.85
C THR A 60 35.09 -20.63 6.11
N ALA A 61 35.27 -21.91 6.34
CA ALA A 61 36.60 -22.54 6.47
C ALA A 61 37.44 -22.42 5.17
N GLN A 62 36.79 -22.17 4.02
CA GLN A 62 37.41 -22.01 2.70
C GLN A 62 37.71 -20.55 2.34
N GLY A 63 37.23 -19.59 3.13
CA GLY A 63 37.43 -18.16 2.89
C GLY A 63 36.16 -17.32 3.11
N THR A 64 36.20 -16.10 2.60
CA THR A 64 35.09 -15.15 2.69
C THR A 64 34.27 -15.14 1.41
N GLU A 65 32.95 -15.28 1.53
CA GLU A 65 31.98 -15.16 0.44
C GLU A 65 31.19 -13.88 0.62
N ALA A 66 31.24 -12.99 -0.36
CA ALA A 66 30.43 -11.76 -0.36
C ALA A 66 28.95 -12.09 -0.60
N ASN A 67 28.06 -11.49 0.19
CA ASN A 67 26.61 -11.58 -0.02
C ASN A 67 26.14 -10.37 -0.81
N PRO A 68 25.40 -10.57 -1.94
CA PRO A 68 24.94 -9.47 -2.75
C PRO A 68 23.84 -8.66 -2.08
N PRO A 69 23.71 -7.34 -2.34
CA PRO A 69 22.64 -6.52 -1.80
C PRO A 69 21.26 -6.93 -2.35
N ILE A 70 20.23 -6.81 -1.55
CA ILE A 70 18.86 -7.20 -1.88
C ILE A 70 18.02 -5.96 -2.18
N PRO A 71 17.51 -5.79 -3.41
CA PRO A 71 16.60 -4.70 -3.75
C PRO A 71 15.21 -4.97 -3.16
N VAL A 72 14.60 -3.91 -2.61
CA VAL A 72 13.24 -3.94 -2.09
C VAL A 72 12.46 -2.74 -2.57
N TYR A 73 11.14 -2.92 -2.71
CA TYR A 73 10.21 -1.87 -3.09
C TYR A 73 10.21 -0.78 -2.02
N ASP A 74 10.32 0.49 -2.43
CA ASP A 74 10.45 1.62 -1.53
C ASP A 74 9.30 2.62 -1.72
N THR A 75 8.56 2.88 -0.63
CA THR A 75 7.47 3.86 -0.57
C THR A 75 7.82 5.06 0.31
N SER A 76 9.05 5.13 0.81
CA SER A 76 9.44 6.13 1.79
C SER A 76 9.53 7.56 1.25
N GLY A 77 9.51 7.76 -0.06
CA GLY A 77 9.65 9.09 -0.65
C GLY A 77 10.92 9.80 -0.19
N ALA A 78 10.85 11.10 -0.07
CA ALA A 78 11.97 11.91 0.42
C ALA A 78 12.41 11.55 1.85
N TYR A 79 11.50 10.98 2.66
CA TYR A 79 11.81 10.58 4.05
C TYR A 79 12.91 9.50 4.15
N GLY A 80 13.02 8.67 3.13
CA GLY A 80 14.05 7.63 3.02
C GLY A 80 15.32 8.05 2.30
N ASP A 81 15.42 9.28 1.82
CA ASP A 81 16.56 9.81 1.10
C ASP A 81 17.43 10.70 2.01
N PRO A 82 18.65 10.28 2.37
CA PRO A 82 19.53 11.09 3.24
C PRO A 82 19.97 12.41 2.61
N ALA A 83 19.87 12.56 1.28
CA ALA A 83 20.20 13.79 0.57
C ALA A 83 19.03 14.78 0.48
N ALA A 84 17.78 14.34 0.73
CA ALA A 84 16.63 15.20 0.67
C ALA A 84 16.58 16.17 1.86
N HIS A 85 16.20 17.41 1.58
CA HIS A 85 15.79 18.36 2.62
C HIS A 85 14.29 18.18 2.84
N ILE A 86 13.89 17.96 4.10
CA ILE A 86 12.48 17.79 4.49
C ILE A 86 12.09 18.95 5.39
N ASP A 87 11.06 19.68 4.96
CA ASP A 87 10.36 20.68 5.74
C ASP A 87 8.86 20.47 5.53
N LEU A 88 8.19 19.94 6.54
CA LEU A 88 6.75 19.63 6.44
C LEU A 88 5.89 20.88 6.14
N LYS A 89 6.38 22.08 6.48
CA LYS A 89 5.69 23.35 6.19
C LYS A 89 5.80 23.77 4.71
N GLN A 90 6.79 23.26 4.00
CA GLN A 90 6.99 23.49 2.57
C GLN A 90 6.48 22.36 1.69
N GLY A 91 6.25 21.18 2.27
CA GLY A 91 5.87 19.98 1.55
C GLY A 91 7.04 19.31 0.82
N LEU A 92 6.71 18.23 0.12
CA LEU A 92 7.68 17.45 -0.65
C LEU A 92 7.98 18.08 -2.01
N PRO A 93 9.11 17.72 -2.65
CA PRO A 93 9.44 18.18 -3.99
C PRO A 93 8.40 17.78 -5.04
N HIS A 94 8.08 18.69 -5.96
CA HIS A 94 7.14 18.49 -7.06
C HIS A 94 7.81 17.73 -8.22
N ILE A 95 7.88 16.44 -8.17
CA ILE A 95 8.60 15.64 -9.19
C ILE A 95 7.86 15.51 -10.53
N ARG A 96 6.52 15.69 -10.53
CA ARG A 96 5.67 15.51 -11.72
C ARG A 96 5.34 16.79 -12.49
N THR A 97 5.69 17.97 -11.99
CA THR A 97 5.29 19.25 -12.60
C THR A 97 5.72 19.35 -14.06
N ALA A 98 6.97 19.01 -14.39
CA ALA A 98 7.46 19.06 -15.77
C ALA A 98 6.69 18.11 -16.70
N TRP A 99 6.33 16.92 -16.24
CA TRP A 99 5.56 15.93 -17.01
C TRP A 99 4.16 16.44 -17.35
N LEU A 100 3.51 17.13 -16.39
CA LEU A 100 2.19 17.71 -16.55
C LEU A 100 2.21 18.92 -17.49
N ASP A 101 3.25 19.77 -17.40
CA ASP A 101 3.41 20.94 -18.28
C ASP A 101 3.62 20.55 -19.74
N GLU A 102 4.44 19.53 -19.99
CA GLU A 102 4.75 19.05 -21.35
C GLU A 102 3.53 18.52 -22.10
N ARG A 103 2.55 17.95 -21.41
CA ARG A 103 1.31 17.45 -22.04
C ARG A 103 0.49 18.58 -22.68
N GLY A 104 0.58 19.79 -22.12
CA GLY A 104 -0.05 20.99 -22.70
C GLY A 104 -1.58 20.98 -22.71
N ASP A 105 -2.21 20.03 -22.05
CA ASP A 105 -3.66 19.78 -22.02
C ASP A 105 -4.36 20.24 -20.73
N THR A 106 -3.59 20.84 -19.82
CA THR A 106 -4.09 21.42 -18.57
C THR A 106 -4.00 22.94 -18.57
N GLU A 107 -4.79 23.58 -17.72
CA GLU A 107 -4.75 25.01 -17.39
C GLU A 107 -4.62 25.20 -15.88
N ILE A 108 -3.89 26.24 -15.47
CA ILE A 108 -3.80 26.65 -14.07
C ILE A 108 -4.95 27.60 -13.77
N LEU A 109 -5.80 27.26 -12.81
CA LEU A 109 -6.91 28.10 -12.40
C LEU A 109 -6.40 29.31 -11.60
N PRO A 110 -7.06 30.48 -11.74
CA PRO A 110 -6.64 31.70 -11.02
C PRO A 110 -6.82 31.56 -9.49
N LYS A 111 -7.77 30.72 -9.06
CA LYS A 111 -8.12 30.42 -7.67
C LYS A 111 -8.85 29.08 -7.61
N LEU A 112 -9.13 28.58 -6.41
CA LEU A 112 -10.05 27.46 -6.19
C LEU A 112 -11.40 27.74 -6.86
N SER A 113 -12.05 26.73 -7.41
CA SER A 113 -13.39 26.85 -8.03
C SER A 113 -14.52 26.32 -7.13
N SER A 114 -14.21 25.48 -6.13
CA SER A 114 -15.13 25.03 -5.09
C SER A 114 -15.54 26.22 -4.19
N GLU A 115 -16.85 26.34 -3.91
CA GLU A 115 -17.39 27.40 -3.03
C GLU A 115 -16.85 27.25 -1.62
N TYR A 116 -16.87 26.01 -1.08
CA TYR A 116 -16.35 25.72 0.25
C TYR A 116 -14.83 25.94 0.32
N GLY A 117 -14.07 25.51 -0.69
CA GLY A 117 -12.62 25.75 -0.74
C GLY A 117 -12.27 27.24 -0.73
N ILE A 118 -13.05 28.07 -1.45
CA ILE A 118 -12.90 29.55 -1.43
C ILE A 118 -13.21 30.11 -0.03
N GLU A 119 -14.28 29.64 0.61
CA GLU A 119 -14.65 30.06 1.97
C GLU A 119 -13.53 29.71 2.97
N ARG A 120 -13.03 28.47 2.95
CA ARG A 120 -11.93 28.02 3.84
C ARG A 120 -10.64 28.80 3.60
N ALA A 121 -10.33 29.16 2.37
CA ALA A 121 -9.15 29.97 2.04
C ALA A 121 -9.19 31.37 2.67
N HIS A 122 -10.37 31.89 3.01
CA HIS A 122 -10.56 33.23 3.57
C HIS A 122 -11.02 33.25 5.04
N ASP A 123 -11.37 32.11 5.63
CA ASP A 123 -11.85 32.02 7.03
C ASP A 123 -10.71 32.36 8.02
N PRO A 124 -10.79 33.47 8.77
CA PRO A 124 -9.75 33.87 9.71
C PRO A 124 -9.58 32.88 10.88
N LYS A 125 -10.62 32.08 11.18
CA LYS A 125 -10.57 31.11 12.28
C LYS A 125 -9.62 29.96 12.01
N THR A 126 -9.44 29.59 10.74
CA THR A 126 -8.59 28.47 10.32
C THR A 126 -7.26 28.94 9.71
N ALA A 127 -6.98 30.24 9.70
CA ALA A 127 -5.78 30.81 9.09
C ALA A 127 -4.49 30.16 9.63
N HIS A 128 -4.46 29.82 10.91
CA HIS A 128 -3.30 29.19 11.59
C HIS A 128 -3.09 27.71 11.24
N LEU A 129 -4.11 27.05 10.66
CA LEU A 129 -4.07 25.65 10.23
C LEU A 129 -3.73 25.48 8.74
N ARG A 130 -3.76 26.57 7.96
CA ARG A 130 -3.56 26.48 6.53
C ARG A 130 -2.13 26.09 6.17
N PHE A 131 -2.00 25.29 5.15
CA PHE A 131 -0.71 25.03 4.53
C PHE A 131 -0.21 26.29 3.80
N ASN A 132 1.04 26.69 4.03
CA ASN A 132 1.53 28.00 3.61
C ASN A 132 1.85 28.11 2.11
N GLN A 133 2.12 26.99 1.44
CA GLN A 133 2.58 26.95 0.05
C GLN A 133 1.59 26.24 -0.88
N ILE A 134 0.31 26.63 -0.81
CA ILE A 134 -0.70 26.07 -1.71
C ILE A 134 -0.44 26.57 -3.13
N THR A 135 -0.21 25.65 -4.05
CA THR A 135 -0.16 25.93 -5.48
C THR A 135 -1.57 26.17 -6.01
N ARG A 136 -1.69 27.04 -7.03
CA ARG A 136 -2.97 27.21 -7.72
C ARG A 136 -3.37 25.90 -8.39
N PRO A 137 -4.65 25.47 -8.28
CA PRO A 137 -5.06 24.20 -8.82
C PRO A 137 -4.98 24.20 -10.35
N ARG A 138 -4.75 23.02 -10.87
CA ARG A 138 -4.66 22.69 -12.29
C ARG A 138 -5.90 21.89 -12.67
N ARG A 139 -6.41 22.09 -13.87
CA ARG A 139 -7.55 21.37 -14.43
C ARG A 139 -7.33 21.08 -15.90
N ALA A 140 -7.95 20.03 -16.43
CA ALA A 140 -7.99 19.79 -17.87
C ALA A 140 -8.59 21.00 -18.62
N LYS A 141 -7.99 21.37 -19.76
CA LYS A 141 -8.57 22.34 -20.67
C LYS A 141 -9.93 21.87 -21.19
N ALA A 142 -10.79 22.79 -21.57
CA ALA A 142 -12.11 22.48 -22.10
C ALA A 142 -12.04 21.41 -23.22
N GLY A 143 -12.83 20.34 -23.08
CA GLY A 143 -12.88 19.22 -24.02
C GLY A 143 -11.68 18.28 -24.00
N ARG A 144 -10.75 18.42 -23.04
CA ARG A 144 -9.64 17.48 -22.84
C ARG A 144 -9.94 16.50 -21.72
N ASN A 145 -9.30 15.34 -21.80
CA ASN A 145 -9.25 14.32 -20.76
C ASN A 145 -7.77 14.11 -20.39
N VAL A 146 -7.45 14.07 -19.09
CA VAL A 146 -6.07 14.01 -18.58
C VAL A 146 -5.79 12.72 -17.80
N THR A 147 -6.68 11.73 -17.89
CA THR A 147 -6.54 10.49 -17.14
C THR A 147 -5.49 9.56 -17.74
N GLN A 148 -4.85 8.75 -16.90
CA GLN A 148 -3.91 7.73 -17.37
C GLN A 148 -4.60 6.71 -18.30
N LEU A 149 -5.87 6.38 -18.06
CA LEU A 149 -6.65 5.51 -18.94
C LEU A 149 -6.81 6.11 -20.35
N HIS A 150 -7.11 7.40 -20.42
CA HIS A 150 -7.23 8.11 -21.69
C HIS A 150 -5.94 8.04 -22.50
N TYR A 151 -4.79 8.38 -21.90
CA TYR A 151 -3.50 8.29 -22.59
C TYR A 151 -3.17 6.88 -23.00
N ALA A 152 -3.41 5.90 -22.12
CA ALA A 152 -3.14 4.49 -22.42
C ALA A 152 -3.94 4.00 -23.63
N ARG A 153 -5.22 4.38 -23.76
CA ARG A 153 -6.09 4.04 -24.90
C ARG A 153 -5.68 4.74 -26.19
N GLN A 154 -5.08 5.92 -26.09
CA GLN A 154 -4.47 6.62 -27.22
C GLN A 154 -3.11 6.04 -27.66
N GLY A 155 -2.62 4.99 -26.98
CA GLY A 155 -1.30 4.41 -27.25
C GLY A 155 -0.14 5.22 -26.67
N ILE A 156 -0.41 6.19 -25.80
CA ILE A 156 0.61 7.06 -25.20
C ILE A 156 1.12 6.43 -23.91
N ILE A 157 2.44 6.26 -23.83
CA ILE A 157 3.13 5.90 -22.58
C ILE A 157 3.49 7.19 -21.86
N THR A 158 2.90 7.42 -20.70
CA THR A 158 3.22 8.58 -19.86
C THR A 158 4.47 8.34 -19.02
N PRO A 159 5.13 9.40 -18.51
CA PRO A 159 6.21 9.25 -17.54
C PRO A 159 5.78 8.47 -16.29
N GLU A 160 4.53 8.59 -15.85
CA GLU A 160 3.97 7.82 -14.74
C GLU A 160 3.92 6.31 -15.03
N MET A 161 3.57 5.91 -16.26
CA MET A 161 3.56 4.50 -16.68
C MET A 161 4.99 3.93 -16.73
N GLU A 162 5.94 4.71 -17.24
CA GLU A 162 7.34 4.31 -17.25
C GLU A 162 7.91 4.19 -15.84
N PHE A 163 7.62 5.17 -14.98
CA PHE A 163 8.02 5.15 -13.57
C PHE A 163 7.49 3.90 -12.87
N ALA A 164 6.20 3.58 -13.02
CA ALA A 164 5.58 2.41 -12.43
C ALA A 164 6.21 1.10 -12.94
N ALA A 165 6.51 0.99 -14.24
CA ALA A 165 7.15 -0.19 -14.82
C ALA A 165 8.54 -0.43 -14.25
N ILE A 166 9.36 0.61 -14.13
CA ILE A 166 10.72 0.53 -13.57
C ILE A 166 10.63 0.16 -12.07
N ARG A 167 9.67 0.76 -11.34
CA ARG A 167 9.45 0.51 -9.92
C ARG A 167 9.03 -0.94 -9.64
N GLU A 168 8.15 -1.51 -10.45
CA GLU A 168 7.74 -2.92 -10.34
C GLU A 168 8.86 -3.89 -10.70
N ARG A 169 9.69 -3.55 -11.69
CA ARG A 169 10.82 -4.37 -12.14
C ARG A 169 12.00 -4.37 -11.16
N MET A 170 12.25 -3.27 -10.43
CA MET A 170 13.31 -3.14 -9.40
C MET A 170 14.68 -3.67 -9.83
N LYS A 171 15.11 -3.45 -11.06
CA LYS A 171 16.34 -4.01 -11.69
C LYS A 171 16.52 -5.54 -11.60
N LEU A 172 15.44 -6.28 -11.31
CA LEU A 172 15.50 -7.74 -11.22
C LEU A 172 15.98 -8.39 -12.52
N ASP A 173 15.72 -7.77 -13.68
CA ASP A 173 16.20 -8.21 -14.99
C ASP A 173 17.75 -8.23 -15.09
N GLU A 174 18.42 -7.34 -14.38
CA GLU A 174 19.89 -7.36 -14.26
C GLU A 174 20.35 -8.45 -13.30
N LEU A 175 19.66 -8.58 -12.14
CA LEU A 175 20.02 -9.56 -11.10
C LEU A 175 19.88 -10.99 -11.59
N PHE A 176 18.88 -11.28 -12.42
CA PHE A 176 18.69 -12.60 -13.02
C PHE A 176 19.84 -13.05 -13.93
N ARG A 177 20.68 -12.11 -14.39
CA ARG A 177 21.86 -12.40 -15.23
C ARG A 177 23.15 -12.57 -14.42
N ARG A 178 23.15 -12.22 -13.13
CA ARG A 178 24.34 -12.22 -12.27
C ARG A 178 24.50 -13.55 -11.54
N PRO A 179 25.64 -14.25 -11.69
CA PRO A 179 25.88 -15.56 -11.07
C PRO A 179 25.74 -15.57 -9.55
N GLU A 180 26.09 -14.48 -8.87
CA GLU A 180 26.01 -14.36 -7.41
C GLU A 180 24.59 -14.44 -6.86
N TYR A 181 23.57 -14.12 -7.68
CA TYR A 181 22.16 -14.26 -7.32
C TYR A 181 21.55 -15.61 -7.67
N ALA A 182 22.23 -16.46 -8.44
CA ALA A 182 21.64 -17.68 -9.00
C ALA A 182 20.98 -18.61 -7.96
N LYS A 183 21.56 -18.71 -6.77
CA LYS A 183 20.98 -19.51 -5.67
C LYS A 183 19.82 -18.80 -4.99
N LEU A 184 19.90 -17.47 -4.87
CA LEU A 184 18.90 -16.65 -4.19
C LEU A 184 17.64 -16.44 -5.06
N LEU A 185 17.75 -16.58 -6.37
CA LEU A 185 16.65 -16.45 -7.32
C LEU A 185 15.83 -17.73 -7.50
N LYS A 186 16.17 -18.82 -6.81
CA LYS A 186 15.35 -20.04 -6.83
C LYS A 186 13.99 -19.73 -6.22
N GLN A 187 12.94 -19.99 -6.99
CA GLN A 187 11.57 -19.68 -6.63
C GLN A 187 10.66 -20.86 -6.97
N HIS A 188 9.70 -21.12 -6.11
CA HIS A 188 8.64 -22.08 -6.39
C HIS A 188 7.72 -21.55 -7.49
N THR A 189 7.19 -22.46 -8.30
CA THR A 189 6.17 -22.13 -9.30
C THR A 189 4.90 -21.67 -8.61
N GLY A 190 4.39 -20.50 -8.98
CA GLY A 190 3.13 -19.97 -8.48
C GLY A 190 1.92 -20.48 -9.27
N GLN A 191 0.73 -20.11 -8.77
CA GLN A 191 -0.55 -20.31 -9.44
C GLN A 191 -1.29 -18.97 -9.54
N SER A 192 -1.53 -18.51 -10.77
CA SER A 192 -2.04 -17.16 -11.02
C SER A 192 -3.56 -17.09 -11.24
N PHE A 193 -4.29 -18.21 -11.25
CA PHE A 193 -5.74 -18.28 -11.50
C PHE A 193 -6.20 -17.49 -12.73
N GLY A 194 -5.44 -17.57 -13.81
CA GLY A 194 -5.74 -16.89 -15.08
C GLY A 194 -5.24 -15.45 -15.17
N ALA A 195 -4.60 -14.92 -14.15
CA ALA A 195 -3.92 -13.63 -14.25
C ALA A 195 -2.70 -13.71 -15.19
N ASN A 196 -2.45 -12.63 -15.92
CA ASN A 196 -1.31 -12.51 -16.83
C ASN A 196 -0.06 -12.02 -16.08
N ILE A 197 0.37 -12.82 -15.09
CA ILE A 197 1.55 -12.49 -14.29
C ILE A 197 2.82 -12.63 -15.16
N PRO A 198 3.68 -11.60 -15.24
CA PRO A 198 4.97 -11.71 -15.90
C PRO A 198 5.80 -12.86 -15.33
N THR A 199 6.31 -13.73 -16.18
CA THR A 199 7.16 -14.87 -15.75
C THR A 199 8.63 -14.48 -15.60
N ARG A 200 9.01 -13.34 -16.18
CA ARG A 200 10.36 -12.76 -16.12
C ARG A 200 10.29 -11.26 -15.91
N PRO A 201 11.25 -10.69 -15.18
CA PRO A 201 11.26 -9.25 -14.89
C PRO A 201 11.33 -8.34 -16.14
N ASP A 202 11.98 -8.78 -17.20
CA ASP A 202 12.13 -8.03 -18.47
C ASP A 202 10.80 -7.87 -19.24
N GLN A 203 9.76 -8.63 -18.88
CA GLN A 203 8.41 -8.46 -19.42
C GLN A 203 7.64 -7.28 -18.77
N ILE A 204 8.10 -6.78 -17.63
CA ILE A 204 7.50 -5.62 -16.96
C ILE A 204 8.01 -4.35 -17.64
N THR A 205 7.42 -4.02 -18.78
CA THR A 205 7.79 -2.88 -19.61
C THR A 205 6.79 -1.73 -19.46
N PRO A 206 7.15 -0.49 -19.82
CA PRO A 206 6.17 0.61 -19.89
C PRO A 206 4.97 0.29 -20.79
N GLU A 207 5.20 -0.43 -21.88
CA GLU A 207 4.12 -0.88 -22.78
C GLU A 207 3.20 -1.92 -22.11
N PHE A 208 3.74 -2.86 -21.32
CA PHE A 208 2.93 -3.76 -20.52
C PHE A 208 2.02 -2.99 -19.54
N VAL A 209 2.57 -2.01 -18.83
CA VAL A 209 1.81 -1.12 -17.95
C VAL A 209 0.71 -0.39 -18.71
N ARG A 210 1.04 0.21 -19.87
CA ARG A 210 0.08 0.90 -20.72
C ARG A 210 -1.08 -0.02 -21.16
N GLN A 211 -0.75 -1.25 -21.59
CA GLN A 211 -1.75 -2.23 -22.04
C GLN A 211 -2.71 -2.65 -20.91
N GLU A 212 -2.19 -2.87 -19.70
CA GLU A 212 -3.01 -3.21 -18.53
C GLU A 212 -3.95 -2.07 -18.14
N ILE A 213 -3.47 -0.81 -18.20
CA ILE A 213 -4.29 0.37 -17.96
C ILE A 213 -5.34 0.53 -19.07
N ALA A 214 -4.94 0.44 -20.35
CA ALA A 214 -5.85 0.58 -21.49
C ALA A 214 -7.00 -0.43 -21.47
N ALA A 215 -6.75 -1.62 -20.93
CA ALA A 215 -7.73 -2.67 -20.74
C ALA A 215 -8.58 -2.51 -19.46
N GLY A 216 -8.29 -1.53 -18.61
CA GLY A 216 -8.98 -1.32 -17.34
C GLY A 216 -8.54 -2.25 -16.20
N ARG A 217 -7.57 -3.15 -16.41
CA ARG A 217 -7.09 -4.12 -15.42
C ARG A 217 -6.07 -3.57 -14.43
N ALA A 218 -5.64 -2.33 -14.63
CA ALA A 218 -4.76 -1.63 -13.71
C ALA A 218 -5.04 -0.13 -13.72
N ILE A 219 -4.69 0.55 -12.62
CA ILE A 219 -4.78 2.01 -12.47
C ILE A 219 -3.47 2.58 -11.93
N ILE A 220 -3.17 3.81 -12.32
CA ILE A 220 -2.18 4.67 -11.66
C ILE A 220 -2.96 5.85 -11.08
N PRO A 221 -3.32 5.84 -9.79
CA PRO A 221 -3.99 6.98 -9.16
C PRO A 221 -2.97 8.10 -8.99
N ALA A 222 -3.14 9.18 -9.76
CA ALA A 222 -2.12 10.22 -9.91
C ALA A 222 -2.74 11.57 -10.32
N ASN A 223 -3.52 12.17 -9.41
CA ASN A 223 -4.14 13.48 -9.63
C ASN A 223 -3.11 14.51 -10.12
N ILE A 224 -3.51 15.33 -11.09
CA ILE A 224 -2.65 16.41 -11.64
C ILE A 224 -2.33 17.51 -10.61
N ASN A 225 -3.05 17.57 -9.48
CA ASN A 225 -2.82 18.48 -8.35
C ASN A 225 -2.03 17.83 -7.19
N HIS A 226 -1.46 16.63 -7.41
CA HIS A 226 -0.54 15.98 -6.49
C HIS A 226 0.84 15.78 -7.15
N PRO A 227 1.58 16.86 -7.42
CA PRO A 227 2.87 16.78 -8.12
C PRO A 227 3.99 16.14 -7.30
N GLU A 228 3.83 16.01 -6.00
CA GLU A 228 4.76 15.35 -5.04
C GLU A 228 4.76 13.82 -5.16
N LEU A 229 3.73 13.26 -5.78
CA LEU A 229 3.49 11.83 -5.87
C LEU A 229 4.61 11.10 -6.64
N GLU A 230 5.15 10.02 -6.06
CA GLU A 230 5.91 8.99 -6.75
C GLU A 230 4.94 7.95 -7.34
N PRO A 231 4.73 7.89 -8.67
CA PRO A 231 3.72 7.03 -9.26
C PRO A 231 3.86 5.55 -8.91
N MET A 232 2.72 4.88 -8.74
CA MET A 232 2.64 3.44 -8.50
C MET A 232 1.43 2.86 -9.24
N ILE A 233 1.42 1.55 -9.46
CA ILE A 233 0.36 0.85 -10.15
C ILE A 233 -0.38 -0.11 -9.23
N ILE A 234 -1.71 -0.14 -9.36
CA ILE A 234 -2.61 -1.08 -8.69
C ILE A 234 -3.26 -1.94 -9.77
N GLY A 235 -3.03 -3.25 -9.73
CA GLY A 235 -3.60 -4.15 -10.72
C GLY A 235 -3.30 -5.60 -10.38
N ARG A 236 -4.19 -6.50 -10.81
CA ARG A 236 -4.11 -7.94 -10.57
C ARG A 236 -2.78 -8.56 -11.06
N ASN A 237 -2.27 -8.04 -12.17
CA ASN A 237 -1.07 -8.53 -12.85
C ASN A 237 0.23 -7.89 -12.32
N PHE A 238 0.17 -7.20 -11.18
CA PHE A 238 1.29 -6.54 -10.50
C PHE A 238 1.43 -7.06 -9.06
N ARG A 239 2.40 -6.53 -8.32
CA ARG A 239 2.53 -6.80 -6.88
C ARG A 239 1.29 -6.32 -6.16
N VAL A 240 0.85 -7.09 -5.16
CA VAL A 240 -0.25 -6.68 -4.27
C VAL A 240 0.18 -5.46 -3.47
N LYS A 241 -0.65 -4.43 -3.48
CA LYS A 241 -0.44 -3.18 -2.74
C LYS A 241 -1.22 -3.18 -1.43
N ILE A 242 -0.79 -2.36 -0.50
CA ILE A 242 -1.52 -2.15 0.74
C ILE A 242 -1.88 -0.68 0.93
N ASN A 243 -3.06 -0.45 1.49
CA ASN A 243 -3.53 0.86 1.90
C ASN A 243 -3.52 0.98 3.43
N GLY A 244 -2.97 2.09 3.95
CA GLY A 244 -3.08 2.49 5.34
C GLY A 244 -4.19 3.53 5.51
N ASN A 245 -5.07 3.34 6.50
CA ASN A 245 -6.11 4.31 6.82
C ASN A 245 -5.65 5.25 7.93
N LEU A 246 -5.96 6.52 7.76
CA LEU A 246 -5.80 7.57 8.75
C LEU A 246 -7.15 8.26 8.95
N GLY A 247 -7.22 9.20 9.86
CA GLY A 247 -8.32 10.11 9.99
C GLY A 247 -8.60 10.46 11.45
N ASN A 248 -8.85 11.73 11.66
CA ASN A 248 -9.34 12.22 12.95
C ASN A 248 -10.84 11.91 13.12
N SER A 249 -11.27 11.93 14.35
CA SER A 249 -12.68 11.89 14.70
C SER A 249 -13.06 13.10 15.54
N ALA A 250 -14.36 13.33 15.73
CA ALA A 250 -14.85 14.42 16.57
C ALA A 250 -14.36 14.33 18.05
N VAL A 251 -13.77 13.20 18.45
CA VAL A 251 -13.40 12.90 19.84
C VAL A 251 -11.89 12.85 20.04
N THR A 252 -11.11 12.53 18.99
CA THR A 252 -9.67 12.27 19.10
C THR A 252 -8.92 12.62 17.82
N SER A 253 -7.62 12.89 17.99
CA SER A 253 -6.61 13.19 17.01
C SER A 253 -6.62 14.64 16.49
N SER A 254 -5.44 15.19 16.34
CA SER A 254 -5.18 16.52 15.79
C SER A 254 -4.63 16.41 14.36
N LEU A 255 -4.61 17.53 13.61
CA LEU A 255 -3.94 17.62 12.31
C LEU A 255 -2.50 17.10 12.37
N THR A 256 -1.77 17.47 13.42
CA THR A 256 -0.38 17.08 13.67
C THR A 256 -0.24 15.56 13.80
N GLU A 257 -1.12 14.93 14.58
CA GLU A 257 -1.12 13.47 14.77
C GLU A 257 -1.44 12.70 13.48
N GLU A 258 -2.31 13.25 12.63
CA GLU A 258 -2.63 12.61 11.34
C GLU A 258 -1.45 12.67 10.36
N VAL A 259 -0.75 13.81 10.28
CA VAL A 259 0.48 13.92 9.48
C VAL A 259 1.56 12.99 10.04
N GLU A 260 1.71 12.89 11.36
CA GLU A 260 2.63 11.96 12.00
C GLU A 260 2.30 10.50 11.67
N LYS A 261 1.03 10.10 11.75
CA LYS A 261 0.60 8.75 11.39
C LYS A 261 0.81 8.46 9.91
N MET A 262 0.61 9.43 9.03
CA MET A 262 0.90 9.31 7.60
C MET A 262 2.39 9.01 7.39
N VAL A 263 3.30 9.83 7.89
CA VAL A 263 4.76 9.63 7.78
C VAL A 263 5.18 8.28 8.38
N TRP A 264 4.60 7.91 9.52
CA TRP A 264 4.84 6.63 10.17
C TRP A 264 4.39 5.44 9.30
N SER A 265 3.23 5.56 8.64
CA SER A 265 2.73 4.54 7.70
C SER A 265 3.68 4.31 6.53
N LEU A 266 4.26 5.39 5.98
CA LEU A 266 5.24 5.31 4.90
C LEU A 266 6.53 4.60 5.34
N ARG A 267 6.98 4.83 6.57
CA ARG A 267 8.16 4.15 7.14
C ARG A 267 8.00 2.62 7.09
N TRP A 268 6.80 2.11 7.35
CA TRP A 268 6.50 0.68 7.39
C TRP A 268 6.04 0.10 6.05
N GLY A 269 5.93 0.95 5.04
CA GLY A 269 5.76 0.51 3.64
C GLY A 269 4.33 0.54 3.13
N ALA A 270 3.46 1.43 3.65
CA ALA A 270 2.16 1.69 3.02
C ALA A 270 2.37 2.15 1.57
N ASP A 271 1.62 1.56 0.65
CA ASP A 271 1.67 1.87 -0.79
C ASP A 271 0.71 3.01 -1.15
N THR A 272 -0.39 3.14 -0.43
CA THR A 272 -1.37 4.24 -0.48
C THR A 272 -1.83 4.61 0.93
N ILE A 273 -2.43 5.77 1.05
CA ILE A 273 -3.03 6.25 2.30
C ILE A 273 -4.45 6.73 2.02
N MET A 274 -5.42 6.35 2.87
CA MET A 274 -6.74 6.97 2.86
C MET A 274 -6.93 7.88 4.08
N ASP A 275 -7.35 9.11 3.81
CA ASP A 275 -7.84 10.04 4.84
C ASP A 275 -9.34 9.83 5.05
N LEU A 276 -9.69 9.19 6.17
CA LEU A 276 -11.05 8.89 6.59
C LEU A 276 -11.55 9.87 7.66
N SER A 277 -11.01 11.07 7.72
CA SER A 277 -11.35 12.09 8.70
C SER A 277 -12.85 12.41 8.72
N THR A 278 -13.41 12.46 9.92
CA THR A 278 -14.82 12.80 10.21
C THR A 278 -14.95 13.90 11.27
N GLY A 279 -13.82 14.41 11.78
CA GLY A 279 -13.75 15.46 12.80
C GLY A 279 -13.73 16.87 12.20
N ALA A 280 -13.24 17.82 12.99
CA ALA A 280 -13.05 19.21 12.53
C ALA A 280 -11.85 19.35 11.61
N HIS A 281 -11.87 20.40 10.78
CA HIS A 281 -10.71 20.81 9.94
C HIS A 281 -10.28 19.77 8.89
N ILE A 282 -11.23 18.99 8.35
CA ILE A 282 -10.95 17.98 7.31
C ILE A 282 -10.22 18.60 6.12
N HIS A 283 -10.61 19.78 5.69
CA HIS A 283 -10.00 20.51 4.56
C HIS A 283 -8.51 20.76 4.79
N GLU A 284 -8.15 21.33 5.92
CA GLU A 284 -6.76 21.70 6.24
C GLU A 284 -5.93 20.43 6.51
N THR A 285 -6.46 19.46 7.25
CA THR A 285 -5.76 18.19 7.54
C THR A 285 -5.38 17.47 6.25
N ARG A 286 -6.32 17.37 5.30
CA ARG A 286 -6.09 16.74 4.00
C ARG A 286 -5.03 17.48 3.19
N GLU A 287 -5.02 18.82 3.17
CA GLU A 287 -4.01 19.59 2.48
C GLU A 287 -2.60 19.27 3.00
N TRP A 288 -2.42 19.25 4.32
CA TRP A 288 -1.14 18.89 4.94
C TRP A 288 -0.71 17.45 4.61
N ILE A 289 -1.66 16.51 4.59
CA ILE A 289 -1.40 15.11 4.23
C ILE A 289 -0.91 15.04 2.78
N ILE A 290 -1.63 15.62 1.84
CA ILE A 290 -1.32 15.52 0.40
C ILE A 290 0.04 16.16 0.10
N ARG A 291 0.29 17.38 0.59
CA ARG A 291 1.57 18.08 0.34
C ARG A 291 2.79 17.35 0.90
N ASN A 292 2.58 16.46 1.86
CA ASN A 292 3.64 15.71 2.52
C ASN A 292 3.62 14.20 2.18
N ALA A 293 2.79 13.76 1.24
CA ALA A 293 2.69 12.36 0.85
C ALA A 293 3.37 12.07 -0.49
N PRO A 294 4.31 11.13 -0.56
CA PRO A 294 4.88 10.65 -1.83
C PRO A 294 4.08 9.48 -2.43
N VAL A 295 2.97 9.10 -1.82
CA VAL A 295 2.10 7.99 -2.23
C VAL A 295 0.69 8.51 -2.51
N PRO A 296 -0.13 7.78 -3.30
CA PRO A 296 -1.49 8.19 -3.58
C PRO A 296 -2.33 8.36 -2.31
N ILE A 297 -3.13 9.43 -2.29
CA ILE A 297 -4.07 9.73 -1.21
C ILE A 297 -5.49 9.50 -1.69
N GLY A 298 -6.24 8.66 -0.95
CA GLY A 298 -7.67 8.44 -1.16
C GLY A 298 -8.52 9.10 -0.10
N THR A 299 -9.79 9.34 -0.42
CA THR A 299 -10.79 9.86 0.53
C THR A 299 -12.15 9.24 0.30
N VAL A 300 -13.06 9.48 1.25
CA VAL A 300 -14.48 9.16 1.16
C VAL A 300 -15.27 10.48 1.18
N PRO A 301 -15.51 11.15 0.04
CA PRO A 301 -16.03 12.52 0.00
C PRO A 301 -17.36 12.72 0.74
N ILE A 302 -18.19 11.69 0.80
CA ILE A 302 -19.48 11.75 1.52
C ILE A 302 -19.31 12.02 3.01
N TYR A 303 -18.17 11.70 3.63
CA TYR A 303 -17.91 11.99 5.05
C TYR A 303 -17.78 13.49 5.31
N GLN A 304 -17.02 14.20 4.47
CA GLN A 304 -16.91 15.64 4.57
C GLN A 304 -18.23 16.34 4.18
N THR A 305 -18.94 15.80 3.18
CA THR A 305 -20.26 16.32 2.82
C THR A 305 -21.24 16.20 3.98
N LEU A 306 -21.20 15.08 4.72
CA LEU A 306 -22.02 14.87 5.91
C LEU A 306 -21.61 15.81 7.07
N GLU A 307 -20.32 16.08 7.23
CA GLU A 307 -19.84 17.06 8.22
C GLU A 307 -20.39 18.46 7.91
N LYS A 308 -20.40 18.88 6.64
CA LYS A 308 -20.96 20.16 6.17
C LYS A 308 -22.47 20.30 6.47
N THR A 309 -23.21 19.19 6.60
CA THR A 309 -24.63 19.18 7.00
C THR A 309 -24.83 19.00 8.51
N GLY A 310 -23.76 19.11 9.31
CA GLY A 310 -23.84 18.90 10.76
C GLY A 310 -24.16 17.46 11.16
N GLY A 311 -23.87 16.47 10.29
CA GLY A 311 -24.12 15.05 10.54
C GLY A 311 -25.53 14.57 10.18
N ILE A 312 -26.33 15.38 9.49
CA ILE A 312 -27.69 15.03 9.08
C ILE A 312 -27.66 14.48 7.66
N ALA A 313 -27.81 13.16 7.53
CA ALA A 313 -27.74 12.48 6.23
C ALA A 313 -28.86 12.91 5.28
N GLU A 314 -30.04 13.21 5.81
CA GLU A 314 -31.21 13.66 5.05
C GLU A 314 -30.99 15.02 4.38
N ASP A 315 -30.10 15.86 4.89
CA ASP A 315 -29.83 17.20 4.36
C ASP A 315 -28.75 17.17 3.25
N LEU A 316 -28.21 16.00 2.93
CA LEU A 316 -27.27 15.86 1.82
C LEU A 316 -27.92 16.20 0.47
N THR A 317 -27.22 16.94 -0.36
CA THR A 317 -27.65 17.27 -1.73
C THR A 317 -26.57 16.97 -2.73
N TRP A 318 -26.96 16.79 -3.99
CA TRP A 318 -26.01 16.64 -5.10
C TRP A 318 -25.08 17.85 -5.22
N ASP A 319 -25.61 19.07 -5.13
CA ASP A 319 -24.81 20.28 -5.30
C ASP A 319 -23.71 20.38 -4.23
N LEU A 320 -24.02 20.08 -2.98
CA LEU A 320 -23.05 20.08 -1.89
C LEU A 320 -22.00 18.99 -2.08
N PHE A 321 -22.43 17.80 -2.51
CA PHE A 321 -21.49 16.70 -2.80
C PHE A 321 -20.60 17.03 -4.00
N ARG A 322 -21.18 17.60 -5.07
CA ARG A 322 -20.45 18.04 -6.26
C ARG A 322 -19.36 19.06 -5.91
N ASP A 323 -19.68 20.08 -5.10
CA ASP A 323 -18.70 21.07 -4.64
C ASP A 323 -17.58 20.41 -3.81
N THR A 324 -17.92 19.41 -2.99
CA THR A 324 -16.94 18.64 -2.20
C THR A 324 -16.00 17.82 -3.10
N LEU A 325 -16.49 17.21 -4.17
CA LEU A 325 -15.64 16.51 -5.14
C LEU A 325 -14.64 17.45 -5.81
N ILE A 326 -15.12 18.62 -6.25
CA ILE A 326 -14.28 19.64 -6.89
C ILE A 326 -13.20 20.13 -5.90
N GLU A 327 -13.60 20.46 -4.68
CA GLU A 327 -12.67 20.85 -3.60
C GLU A 327 -11.54 19.85 -3.42
N GLN A 328 -11.88 18.57 -3.24
CA GLN A 328 -10.91 17.51 -2.99
C GLN A 328 -10.04 17.21 -4.21
N ALA A 329 -10.59 17.26 -5.42
CA ALA A 329 -9.84 17.10 -6.66
C ALA A 329 -8.83 18.25 -6.87
N GLU A 330 -9.21 19.48 -6.56
CA GLU A 330 -8.34 20.65 -6.63
C GLU A 330 -7.24 20.65 -5.56
N GLN A 331 -7.46 20.01 -4.42
CA GLN A 331 -6.42 19.78 -3.43
C GLN A 331 -5.43 18.68 -3.84
N GLY A 332 -5.83 17.74 -4.70
CA GLY A 332 -4.94 16.72 -5.23
C GLY A 332 -5.22 15.31 -4.71
N VAL A 333 -6.42 15.01 -4.23
CA VAL A 333 -6.81 13.63 -3.88
C VAL A 333 -6.75 12.74 -5.12
N ASP A 334 -6.10 11.59 -5.04
CA ASP A 334 -5.79 10.72 -6.16
C ASP A 334 -6.92 9.73 -6.49
N TYR A 335 -7.72 9.34 -5.49
CA TYR A 335 -8.88 8.48 -5.71
C TYR A 335 -9.99 8.72 -4.70
N PHE A 336 -11.24 8.58 -5.16
CA PHE A 336 -12.44 8.77 -4.35
C PHE A 336 -13.18 7.45 -4.14
N THR A 337 -13.53 7.16 -2.88
CA THR A 337 -14.51 6.12 -2.58
C THR A 337 -15.93 6.67 -2.77
N ILE A 338 -16.64 6.10 -3.72
CA ILE A 338 -18.00 6.52 -4.13
C ILE A 338 -18.97 5.35 -3.98
N HIS A 339 -19.89 5.43 -3.01
CA HIS A 339 -20.89 4.39 -2.71
C HIS A 339 -22.11 4.46 -3.64
N ALA A 340 -21.88 4.51 -4.94
CA ALA A 340 -22.94 4.63 -5.95
C ALA A 340 -23.72 3.32 -6.17
N GLY A 341 -23.18 2.18 -5.73
CA GLY A 341 -23.84 0.87 -5.85
C GLY A 341 -24.93 0.60 -4.81
N VAL A 342 -25.05 1.43 -3.76
CA VAL A 342 -26.10 1.32 -2.74
C VAL A 342 -27.43 1.83 -3.32
N LEU A 343 -28.18 0.95 -3.97
CA LEU A 343 -29.47 1.31 -4.57
C LEU A 343 -30.64 1.13 -3.61
N LEU A 344 -31.67 1.99 -3.74
CA LEU A 344 -32.86 1.95 -2.91
C LEU A 344 -33.48 0.54 -2.86
N ARG A 345 -33.51 -0.17 -4.00
CA ARG A 345 -34.06 -1.53 -4.09
C ARG A 345 -33.28 -2.60 -3.31
N TYR A 346 -31.99 -2.35 -2.98
CA TYR A 346 -31.14 -3.30 -2.26
C TYR A 346 -31.23 -3.11 -0.73
N VAL A 347 -31.60 -1.91 -0.26
CA VAL A 347 -31.68 -1.61 1.17
C VAL A 347 -32.59 -2.58 1.94
N PRO A 348 -33.80 -2.93 1.46
CA PRO A 348 -34.65 -3.91 2.16
C PRO A 348 -34.04 -5.31 2.24
N MET A 349 -33.17 -5.70 1.30
CA MET A 349 -32.52 -7.02 1.29
C MET A 349 -31.59 -7.23 2.49
N THR A 350 -31.10 -6.15 3.10
CA THR A 350 -30.23 -6.20 4.28
C THR A 350 -30.98 -6.35 5.60
N ALA A 351 -32.32 -6.32 5.59
CA ALA A 351 -33.14 -6.29 6.80
C ALA A 351 -32.98 -7.53 7.70
N ASN A 352 -32.65 -8.67 7.11
CA ASN A 352 -32.47 -9.93 7.82
C ASN A 352 -31.00 -10.25 8.16
N ARG A 353 -30.06 -9.36 7.85
CA ARG A 353 -28.65 -9.51 8.20
C ARG A 353 -28.46 -9.42 9.71
N LEU A 354 -27.51 -10.17 10.23
CA LEU A 354 -27.13 -10.11 11.64
C LEU A 354 -26.53 -8.74 12.02
N THR A 355 -25.77 -8.13 11.11
CA THR A 355 -25.07 -6.86 11.33
C THR A 355 -25.61 -5.70 10.47
N GLY A 356 -26.60 -5.95 9.60
CA GLY A 356 -27.21 -4.92 8.75
C GLY A 356 -26.23 -4.30 7.74
N ILE A 357 -26.17 -2.96 7.68
CA ILE A 357 -25.28 -2.18 6.81
C ILE A 357 -24.16 -1.57 7.67
N VAL A 358 -22.97 -2.14 7.65
CA VAL A 358 -21.82 -1.73 8.47
C VAL A 358 -20.93 -0.68 7.83
N SER A 359 -20.98 -0.51 6.50
CA SER A 359 -20.29 0.56 5.82
C SER A 359 -20.85 1.92 6.21
N ARG A 360 -20.00 2.85 6.69
CA ARG A 360 -20.43 4.22 7.02
C ARG A 360 -21.05 4.92 5.81
N GLY A 361 -20.38 4.90 4.67
CA GLY A 361 -20.91 5.49 3.44
C GLY A 361 -22.17 4.79 2.95
N GLY A 362 -22.20 3.46 3.02
CA GLY A 362 -23.38 2.67 2.68
C GLY A 362 -24.60 2.99 3.54
N SER A 363 -24.42 3.08 4.86
CA SER A 363 -25.51 3.41 5.80
C SER A 363 -26.01 4.86 5.64
N ILE A 364 -25.12 5.82 5.36
CA ILE A 364 -25.49 7.21 5.06
C ILE A 364 -26.38 7.25 3.82
N MET A 365 -25.97 6.61 2.71
CA MET A 365 -26.74 6.61 1.48
C MET A 365 -28.03 5.82 1.59
N ALA A 366 -28.04 4.68 2.27
CA ALA A 366 -29.26 3.92 2.56
C ALA A 366 -30.29 4.76 3.34
N LYS A 367 -29.84 5.48 4.37
CA LYS A 367 -30.68 6.40 5.15
C LYS A 367 -31.25 7.51 4.28
N TRP A 368 -30.41 8.13 3.44
CA TRP A 368 -30.84 9.17 2.51
C TRP A 368 -31.92 8.66 1.54
N CYS A 369 -31.69 7.50 0.91
CA CYS A 369 -32.64 6.88 -0.02
C CYS A 369 -33.99 6.63 0.63
N LEU A 370 -34.00 6.09 1.84
CA LEU A 370 -35.25 5.81 2.58
C LEU A 370 -35.98 7.09 2.99
N ALA A 371 -35.25 8.11 3.48
CA ALA A 371 -35.84 9.38 3.92
C ALA A 371 -36.53 10.14 2.76
N HIS A 372 -35.91 10.10 1.59
CA HIS A 372 -36.43 10.82 0.40
C HIS A 372 -37.30 9.97 -0.51
N HIS A 373 -37.38 8.64 -0.29
CA HIS A 373 -38.02 7.71 -1.23
C HIS A 373 -37.49 7.89 -2.67
N ARG A 374 -36.18 8.08 -2.82
CA ARG A 374 -35.50 8.36 -4.09
C ARG A 374 -34.27 7.49 -4.23
N GLU A 375 -33.87 7.27 -5.48
CA GLU A 375 -32.63 6.56 -5.79
C GLU A 375 -31.42 7.39 -5.37
N ASN A 376 -30.36 6.68 -4.96
CA ASN A 376 -29.07 7.21 -4.58
C ASN A 376 -28.57 8.27 -5.59
N PHE A 377 -28.35 9.50 -5.14
CA PHE A 377 -27.93 10.57 -6.02
C PHE A 377 -26.50 10.36 -6.58
N LEU A 378 -25.66 9.57 -5.92
CA LEU A 378 -24.34 9.18 -6.45
C LEU A 378 -24.48 8.28 -7.69
N TYR A 379 -25.52 7.47 -7.73
CA TYR A 379 -25.86 6.65 -8.90
C TYR A 379 -26.50 7.49 -10.02
N THR A 380 -27.47 8.34 -9.69
CA THR A 380 -28.20 9.13 -10.71
C THR A 380 -27.38 10.23 -11.34
N HIS A 381 -26.33 10.75 -10.66
CA HIS A 381 -25.40 11.76 -11.15
C HIS A 381 -24.01 11.18 -11.48
N PHE A 382 -23.94 9.88 -11.78
CA PHE A 382 -22.65 9.21 -11.97
C PHE A 382 -21.86 9.75 -13.17
N ASP A 383 -22.54 10.17 -14.26
CA ASP A 383 -21.88 10.78 -15.41
C ASP A 383 -21.23 12.12 -15.04
N GLU A 384 -21.90 12.95 -14.23
CA GLU A 384 -21.35 14.22 -13.77
C GLU A 384 -20.15 14.00 -12.84
N ILE A 385 -20.16 12.93 -12.03
CA ILE A 385 -19.00 12.54 -11.23
C ILE A 385 -17.83 12.19 -12.16
N CYS A 386 -18.07 11.38 -13.19
CA CYS A 386 -17.05 11.03 -14.18
C CYS A 386 -16.45 12.27 -14.88
N GLU A 387 -17.29 13.28 -15.23
CA GLU A 387 -16.82 14.54 -15.83
C GLU A 387 -15.88 15.32 -14.90
N ILE A 388 -16.14 15.32 -13.58
CA ILE A 388 -15.25 15.93 -12.61
C ILE A 388 -13.94 15.14 -12.54
N MET A 389 -14.02 13.82 -12.38
CA MET A 389 -12.86 12.97 -12.16
C MET A 389 -11.89 12.98 -13.34
N LYS A 390 -12.40 12.97 -14.58
CA LYS A 390 -11.55 13.04 -15.78
C LYS A 390 -10.82 14.36 -15.95
N ALA A 391 -11.34 15.43 -15.34
CA ALA A 391 -10.73 16.76 -15.43
C ALA A 391 -9.49 16.92 -14.54
N TYR A 392 -9.30 16.02 -13.57
CA TYR A 392 -8.21 16.08 -12.58
C TYR A 392 -7.37 14.79 -12.48
N ASP A 393 -7.69 13.76 -13.27
CA ASP A 393 -7.11 12.40 -13.16
C ASP A 393 -7.32 11.78 -11.78
N VAL A 394 -8.54 11.87 -11.27
CA VAL A 394 -8.96 11.16 -10.06
C VAL A 394 -9.49 9.79 -10.44
N SER A 395 -9.07 8.74 -9.73
CA SER A 395 -9.56 7.37 -9.95
C SER A 395 -10.76 7.06 -9.05
N PHE A 396 -11.68 6.19 -9.52
CA PHE A 396 -12.70 5.62 -8.65
C PHE A 396 -12.12 4.55 -7.73
N SER A 397 -12.56 4.56 -6.46
CA SER A 397 -12.71 3.39 -5.62
C SER A 397 -14.22 3.20 -5.46
N LEU A 398 -14.84 2.32 -6.27
CA LEU A 398 -16.29 2.11 -6.19
C LEU A 398 -16.61 1.36 -4.91
N GLY A 399 -17.26 2.06 -3.96
CA GLY A 399 -17.42 1.62 -2.59
C GLY A 399 -18.41 0.48 -2.41
N ASP A 400 -18.05 -0.50 -1.60
CA ASP A 400 -18.88 -1.65 -1.20
C ASP A 400 -19.77 -1.33 0.01
N GLY A 401 -20.75 -0.46 -0.19
CA GLY A 401 -21.64 0.01 0.87
C GLY A 401 -22.49 -1.07 1.53
N LEU A 402 -22.70 -2.19 0.84
CA LEU A 402 -23.47 -3.34 1.34
C LEU A 402 -22.56 -4.55 1.65
N ARG A 403 -21.27 -4.33 1.90
CA ARG A 403 -20.36 -5.40 2.34
C ARG A 403 -20.84 -6.05 3.64
N PRO A 404 -20.59 -7.37 3.85
CA PRO A 404 -20.96 -8.04 5.10
C PRO A 404 -20.12 -7.53 6.28
N GLY A 405 -20.75 -7.35 7.43
CA GLY A 405 -20.12 -6.96 8.68
C GLY A 405 -19.85 -8.12 9.64
N CYS A 406 -20.20 -9.34 9.23
CA CYS A 406 -19.87 -10.59 9.91
C CYS A 406 -19.90 -11.75 8.92
N ILE A 407 -19.28 -12.87 9.26
CA ILE A 407 -19.23 -14.04 8.38
C ILE A 407 -20.60 -14.67 8.11
N ALA A 408 -21.60 -14.44 8.98
CA ALA A 408 -22.96 -14.93 8.80
C ALA A 408 -23.67 -14.25 7.61
N ASP A 409 -23.35 -12.98 7.35
CA ASP A 409 -23.95 -12.18 6.28
C ASP A 409 -23.16 -12.27 4.96
N ALA A 410 -22.03 -12.99 4.95
CA ALA A 410 -21.13 -13.07 3.81
C ALA A 410 -21.78 -13.72 2.58
N ASN A 411 -21.54 -13.12 1.41
CA ASN A 411 -22.00 -13.61 0.11
C ASN A 411 -23.53 -13.71 0.01
N ASP A 412 -24.24 -12.78 0.64
CA ASP A 412 -25.67 -12.70 0.51
C ASP A 412 -26.08 -11.99 -0.79
N GLU A 413 -27.36 -12.01 -1.09
CA GLU A 413 -27.94 -11.43 -2.30
C GLU A 413 -27.66 -9.92 -2.40
N SER A 414 -27.71 -9.19 -1.28
CA SER A 414 -27.50 -7.74 -1.29
C SER A 414 -26.03 -7.37 -1.59
N GLN A 415 -25.07 -8.12 -1.08
CA GLN A 415 -23.65 -7.92 -1.36
C GLN A 415 -23.37 -8.09 -2.86
N PHE A 416 -23.84 -9.20 -3.46
CA PHE A 416 -23.57 -9.47 -4.88
C PHE A 416 -24.38 -8.59 -5.81
N ALA A 417 -25.62 -8.20 -5.44
CA ALA A 417 -26.39 -7.24 -6.22
C ALA A 417 -25.68 -5.86 -6.31
N GLU A 418 -25.08 -5.40 -5.22
CA GLU A 418 -24.23 -4.21 -5.26
C GLU A 418 -23.01 -4.45 -6.15
N LEU A 419 -22.26 -5.54 -5.97
CA LEU A 419 -21.07 -5.84 -6.78
C LEU A 419 -21.38 -5.83 -8.29
N HIS A 420 -22.49 -6.41 -8.71
CA HIS A 420 -22.92 -6.39 -10.11
C HIS A 420 -23.20 -4.96 -10.58
N THR A 421 -23.82 -4.13 -9.74
CA THR A 421 -24.02 -2.70 -10.04
C THR A 421 -22.69 -1.95 -10.15
N LEU A 422 -21.69 -2.28 -9.31
CA LEU A 422 -20.34 -1.70 -9.43
C LEU A 422 -19.71 -2.07 -10.78
N GLY A 423 -19.96 -3.27 -11.30
CA GLY A 423 -19.56 -3.66 -12.66
C GLY A 423 -20.22 -2.79 -13.74
N GLU A 424 -21.55 -2.54 -13.64
CA GLU A 424 -22.26 -1.63 -14.57
C GLU A 424 -21.65 -0.21 -14.52
N LEU A 425 -21.35 0.30 -13.33
CA LEU A 425 -20.74 1.62 -13.14
C LEU A 425 -19.30 1.67 -13.65
N THR A 426 -18.58 0.56 -13.58
CA THR A 426 -17.23 0.44 -14.15
C THR A 426 -17.25 0.61 -15.67
N ASP A 427 -18.12 -0.09 -16.38
CA ASP A 427 -18.30 0.08 -17.83
C ASP A 427 -18.68 1.52 -18.19
N LYS A 428 -19.52 2.14 -17.35
CA LYS A 428 -19.91 3.55 -17.53
C LYS A 428 -18.74 4.50 -17.33
N ALA A 429 -17.94 4.35 -16.27
CA ALA A 429 -16.75 5.16 -16.01
C ALA A 429 -15.70 5.02 -17.12
N TRP A 430 -15.51 3.81 -17.63
CA TRP A 430 -14.58 3.55 -18.74
C TRP A 430 -14.99 4.20 -20.06
N LYS A 431 -16.28 4.47 -20.28
CA LYS A 431 -16.75 5.28 -21.44
C LYS A 431 -16.33 6.75 -21.34
N HIS A 432 -16.07 7.24 -20.12
CA HIS A 432 -15.49 8.54 -19.87
C HIS A 432 -13.95 8.52 -19.79
N ASP A 433 -13.31 7.35 -20.01
CA ASP A 433 -11.89 7.12 -19.78
C ASP A 433 -11.44 7.41 -18.33
N VAL A 434 -12.28 7.15 -17.33
CA VAL A 434 -11.94 7.29 -15.91
C VAL A 434 -11.48 5.95 -15.34
N GLN A 435 -10.35 5.94 -14.63
CA GLN A 435 -9.79 4.75 -13.98
C GLN A 435 -10.68 4.30 -12.83
N VAL A 436 -10.82 2.97 -12.67
CA VAL A 436 -11.68 2.35 -11.65
C VAL A 436 -10.95 1.25 -10.92
N MET A 437 -11.09 1.20 -9.60
CA MET A 437 -10.95 0.01 -8.78
C MET A 437 -12.25 -0.25 -8.02
N ILE A 438 -12.51 -1.50 -7.66
CA ILE A 438 -13.72 -1.97 -7.00
C ILE A 438 -13.39 -2.27 -5.54
N GLU A 439 -14.17 -1.76 -4.59
CA GLU A 439 -14.06 -2.19 -3.19
C GLU A 439 -14.74 -3.53 -2.98
N GLY A 440 -14.23 -4.32 -2.05
CA GLY A 440 -14.67 -5.67 -1.78
C GLY A 440 -14.78 -5.99 -0.29
N PRO A 441 -15.25 -7.22 0.07
CA PRO A 441 -15.86 -7.54 1.33
C PRO A 441 -14.89 -7.46 2.52
N GLY A 442 -15.46 -7.15 3.71
CA GLY A 442 -14.74 -7.12 4.97
C GLY A 442 -14.76 -8.43 5.76
N HIS A 443 -15.89 -9.15 5.79
CA HIS A 443 -16.06 -10.39 6.58
C HIS A 443 -16.53 -11.53 5.68
N VAL A 444 -15.64 -12.50 5.42
CA VAL A 444 -15.96 -13.68 4.58
C VAL A 444 -15.26 -14.90 5.15
N PRO A 445 -15.98 -15.98 5.47
CA PRO A 445 -15.35 -17.20 5.95
C PRO A 445 -14.40 -17.78 4.89
N LEU A 446 -13.29 -18.36 5.33
CA LEU A 446 -12.14 -18.70 4.51
C LEU A 446 -12.49 -19.48 3.23
N GLN A 447 -13.42 -20.45 3.34
CA GLN A 447 -13.85 -21.29 2.23
C GLN A 447 -14.62 -20.55 1.13
N ARG A 448 -15.14 -19.35 1.42
CA ARG A 448 -15.90 -18.53 0.47
C ARG A 448 -15.12 -17.35 -0.12
N VAL A 449 -13.89 -17.13 0.33
CA VAL A 449 -13.04 -16.02 -0.13
C VAL A 449 -12.82 -16.07 -1.65
N LYS A 450 -12.59 -17.26 -2.22
CA LYS A 450 -12.38 -17.42 -3.67
C LYS A 450 -13.62 -17.05 -4.48
N GLU A 451 -14.81 -17.31 -3.96
CA GLU A 451 -16.08 -16.96 -4.60
C GLU A 451 -16.17 -15.45 -4.84
N ASN A 452 -15.83 -14.63 -3.85
CA ASN A 452 -15.83 -13.17 -3.99
C ASN A 452 -14.92 -12.69 -5.12
N MET A 453 -13.70 -13.24 -5.21
CA MET A 453 -12.80 -12.88 -6.31
C MET A 453 -13.34 -13.35 -7.67
N THR A 454 -13.99 -14.50 -7.71
CA THR A 454 -14.58 -15.03 -8.96
C THR A 454 -15.74 -14.15 -9.43
N GLU A 455 -16.64 -13.75 -8.53
CA GLU A 455 -17.76 -12.85 -8.84
C GLU A 455 -17.26 -11.49 -9.34
N GLU A 456 -16.24 -10.93 -8.70
CA GLU A 456 -15.64 -9.67 -9.15
C GLU A 456 -15.07 -9.80 -10.57
N LEU A 457 -14.23 -10.79 -10.82
CA LEU A 457 -13.61 -11.01 -12.14
C LEU A 457 -14.63 -11.17 -13.26
N GLN A 458 -15.77 -11.82 -12.96
CA GLN A 458 -16.82 -12.06 -13.95
C GLN A 458 -17.67 -10.81 -14.22
N HIS A 459 -18.02 -10.05 -13.18
CA HIS A 459 -18.97 -8.96 -13.27
C HIS A 459 -18.33 -7.58 -13.37
N CYS A 460 -17.08 -7.42 -12.93
CA CYS A 460 -16.34 -6.15 -12.96
C CYS A 460 -15.17 -6.12 -13.96
N PHE A 461 -15.14 -7.08 -14.90
CA PHE A 461 -14.24 -7.08 -16.08
C PHE A 461 -12.74 -7.05 -15.74
N GLU A 462 -12.33 -7.69 -14.65
CA GLU A 462 -10.95 -7.69 -14.13
C GLU A 462 -10.44 -6.29 -13.69
N ALA A 463 -11.32 -5.32 -13.40
CA ALA A 463 -10.93 -4.08 -12.76
C ALA A 463 -10.19 -4.39 -11.44
N PRO A 464 -9.22 -3.56 -11.00
CA PRO A 464 -8.50 -3.86 -9.76
C PRO A 464 -9.45 -4.00 -8.56
N PHE A 465 -9.39 -5.13 -7.86
CA PHE A 465 -10.16 -5.36 -6.64
C PHE A 465 -9.39 -4.84 -5.42
N TYR A 466 -10.05 -4.07 -4.57
CA TYR A 466 -9.53 -3.49 -3.34
C TYR A 466 -10.36 -3.99 -2.15
N THR A 467 -9.79 -4.84 -1.30
CA THR A 467 -10.54 -5.56 -0.27
C THR A 467 -10.15 -5.19 1.16
N LEU A 468 -11.12 -5.14 2.06
CA LEU A 468 -10.92 -4.96 3.50
C LEU A 468 -10.70 -6.34 4.14
N GLY A 469 -9.49 -6.83 4.14
CA GLY A 469 -9.16 -8.17 4.58
C GLY A 469 -9.30 -9.20 3.45
N PRO A 470 -10.28 -10.15 3.51
CA PRO A 470 -11.38 -10.25 4.47
C PRO A 470 -11.03 -10.90 5.83
N LEU A 471 -11.79 -10.52 6.87
CA LEU A 471 -11.76 -11.18 8.17
C LEU A 471 -12.45 -12.55 8.04
N VAL A 472 -11.72 -13.62 8.35
CA VAL A 472 -12.20 -15.00 8.12
C VAL A 472 -12.95 -15.61 9.30
N THR A 473 -13.00 -14.91 10.41
CA THR A 473 -13.76 -15.23 11.63
C THR A 473 -13.99 -13.96 12.45
N ASP A 474 -15.06 -13.94 13.25
CA ASP A 474 -15.48 -12.75 14.01
C ASP A 474 -15.15 -12.84 15.52
N ILE A 475 -14.49 -13.91 15.98
CA ILE A 475 -14.29 -14.18 17.42
C ILE A 475 -13.02 -13.52 18.01
N ALA A 476 -12.36 -12.64 17.29
CA ALA A 476 -11.03 -12.18 17.64
C ALA A 476 -10.89 -10.65 17.85
N PRO A 477 -11.75 -9.98 18.62
CA PRO A 477 -11.53 -8.56 18.96
C PRO A 477 -10.14 -8.34 19.56
N GLY A 478 -9.41 -7.35 19.06
CA GLY A 478 -8.00 -7.09 19.41
C GLY A 478 -6.99 -7.89 18.57
N TYR A 479 -7.45 -8.85 17.80
CA TYR A 479 -6.63 -9.68 16.87
C TYR A 479 -7.18 -9.67 15.44
N ASP A 480 -8.06 -8.73 15.11
CA ASP A 480 -8.68 -8.63 13.78
C ASP A 480 -7.67 -8.45 12.65
N HIS A 481 -6.51 -7.82 12.93
CA HIS A 481 -5.38 -7.76 12.00
C HIS A 481 -4.84 -9.14 11.60
N ILE A 482 -4.93 -10.14 12.49
CA ILE A 482 -4.49 -11.52 12.20
C ILE A 482 -5.55 -12.23 11.36
N THR A 483 -6.82 -12.20 11.79
CA THR A 483 -7.92 -12.89 11.08
C THR A 483 -8.10 -12.35 9.67
N SER A 484 -7.97 -11.03 9.51
CA SER A 484 -8.03 -10.37 8.21
C SER A 484 -6.76 -10.60 7.39
N GLY A 485 -5.58 -10.65 7.99
CA GLY A 485 -4.33 -10.98 7.31
C GLY A 485 -4.35 -12.37 6.65
N ILE A 486 -5.00 -13.35 7.29
CA ILE A 486 -5.23 -14.68 6.72
C ILE A 486 -6.07 -14.59 5.45
N GLY A 487 -7.19 -13.89 5.50
CA GLY A 487 -8.08 -13.70 4.34
C GLY A 487 -7.43 -12.86 3.25
N ALA A 488 -6.71 -11.81 3.63
CA ALA A 488 -5.99 -10.93 2.72
C ALA A 488 -4.94 -11.68 1.90
N ALA A 489 -4.16 -12.56 2.52
CA ALA A 489 -3.20 -13.39 1.80
C ALA A 489 -3.89 -14.32 0.78
N ASN A 490 -5.04 -14.90 1.17
CA ASN A 490 -5.80 -15.77 0.28
C ASN A 490 -6.42 -15.00 -0.90
N ILE A 491 -7.13 -13.91 -0.63
CA ILE A 491 -7.80 -13.16 -1.70
C ILE A 491 -6.79 -12.47 -2.62
N GLY A 492 -5.68 -11.99 -2.07
CA GLY A 492 -4.56 -11.45 -2.85
C GLY A 492 -3.94 -12.48 -3.78
N TRP A 493 -3.80 -13.73 -3.33
CA TRP A 493 -3.38 -14.84 -4.21
C TRP A 493 -4.37 -15.09 -5.34
N TYR A 494 -5.68 -15.03 -5.07
CA TYR A 494 -6.71 -15.24 -6.09
C TYR A 494 -6.83 -14.09 -7.08
N GLY A 495 -6.36 -12.87 -6.76
CA GLY A 495 -6.34 -11.78 -7.72
C GLY A 495 -6.55 -10.37 -7.20
N THR A 496 -6.89 -10.17 -5.92
CA THR A 496 -7.00 -8.82 -5.35
C THR A 496 -5.72 -8.02 -5.57
N ALA A 497 -5.88 -6.79 -6.03
CA ALA A 497 -4.79 -5.90 -6.41
C ALA A 497 -4.28 -5.02 -5.25
N MET A 498 -5.18 -4.63 -4.34
CA MET A 498 -4.86 -3.82 -3.17
C MET A 498 -5.64 -4.31 -1.95
N LEU A 499 -4.99 -4.26 -0.81
CA LEU A 499 -5.52 -4.69 0.48
C LEU A 499 -5.65 -3.48 1.41
N CYS A 500 -6.83 -3.25 1.96
CA CYS A 500 -7.04 -2.30 3.04
C CYS A 500 -6.58 -2.92 4.35
N TYR A 501 -5.65 -2.26 5.04
CA TYR A 501 -5.13 -2.78 6.30
C TYR A 501 -6.20 -2.78 7.39
N VAL A 502 -6.04 -3.69 8.34
CA VAL A 502 -6.80 -3.77 9.58
C VAL A 502 -5.82 -3.71 10.74
N THR A 503 -6.15 -2.95 11.78
CA THR A 503 -5.33 -2.80 12.97
C THR A 503 -5.84 -3.67 14.13
N PRO A 504 -5.05 -3.87 15.21
CA PRO A 504 -5.55 -4.54 16.41
C PRO A 504 -6.78 -3.89 17.04
N LYS A 505 -6.99 -2.58 16.77
CA LYS A 505 -8.13 -1.80 17.32
C LYS A 505 -9.36 -1.77 16.41
N GLU A 506 -9.38 -2.56 15.33
CA GLU A 506 -10.58 -2.66 14.50
C GLU A 506 -11.80 -3.01 15.37
N HIS A 507 -12.94 -2.36 15.11
CA HIS A 507 -14.19 -2.45 15.89
C HIS A 507 -14.09 -1.97 17.36
N LEU A 508 -12.92 -1.57 17.87
CA LEU A 508 -12.70 -1.22 19.28
C LEU A 508 -12.34 0.25 19.51
N GLY A 509 -11.63 0.88 18.58
CA GLY A 509 -11.18 2.26 18.77
C GLY A 509 -10.29 2.80 17.69
N LEU A 510 -9.91 4.07 17.79
CA LEU A 510 -9.00 4.72 16.87
C LEU A 510 -7.56 4.20 17.08
N PRO A 511 -6.86 3.79 16.03
CA PRO A 511 -5.50 3.26 16.14
C PRO A 511 -4.49 4.37 16.50
N ASP A 512 -3.53 4.02 17.35
CA ASP A 512 -2.30 4.79 17.57
C ASP A 512 -1.18 4.36 16.58
N LYS A 513 0.01 4.97 16.70
CA LYS A 513 1.15 4.67 15.81
C LYS A 513 1.56 3.19 15.82
N GLU A 514 1.58 2.55 16.98
CA GLU A 514 2.01 1.14 17.07
C GLU A 514 0.95 0.19 16.52
N ASP A 515 -0.34 0.54 16.64
CA ASP A 515 -1.43 -0.19 15.97
C ASP A 515 -1.31 -0.08 14.46
N VAL A 516 -1.01 1.13 13.94
CA VAL A 516 -0.75 1.39 12.53
C VAL A 516 0.43 0.55 12.03
N ARG A 517 1.57 0.55 12.75
CA ARG A 517 2.73 -0.29 12.45
C ARG A 517 2.34 -1.76 12.36
N THR A 518 1.64 -2.26 13.39
CA THR A 518 1.22 -3.66 13.47
C THR A 518 0.32 -4.04 12.28
N GLY A 519 -0.64 -3.19 11.95
CA GLY A 519 -1.54 -3.39 10.81
C GLY A 519 -0.79 -3.42 9.48
N ILE A 520 0.07 -2.43 9.22
CA ILE A 520 0.84 -2.35 7.97
C ILE A 520 1.77 -3.55 7.82
N ILE A 521 2.52 -3.92 8.86
CA ILE A 521 3.41 -5.09 8.80
C ILE A 521 2.63 -6.37 8.54
N THR A 522 1.48 -6.57 9.20
CA THR A 522 0.61 -7.73 8.96
C THR A 522 0.18 -7.81 7.49
N TYR A 523 -0.22 -6.68 6.92
CA TYR A 523 -0.68 -6.63 5.53
C TYR A 523 0.45 -6.70 4.50
N LYS A 524 1.63 -6.18 4.82
CA LYS A 524 2.83 -6.42 3.98
C LYS A 524 3.21 -7.91 3.96
N LEU A 525 3.04 -8.62 5.09
CA LEU A 525 3.22 -10.09 5.14
C LEU A 525 2.17 -10.79 4.27
N ALA A 526 0.89 -10.40 4.37
CA ALA A 526 -0.18 -10.97 3.56
C ALA A 526 0.03 -10.73 2.05
N ALA A 527 0.36 -9.49 1.66
CA ALA A 527 0.65 -9.13 0.27
C ALA A 527 1.86 -9.89 -0.27
N HIS A 528 2.93 -10.00 0.52
CA HIS A 528 4.13 -10.75 0.14
C HIS A 528 3.84 -12.25 -0.04
N ALA A 529 3.07 -12.85 0.86
CA ALA A 529 2.64 -14.25 0.74
C ALA A 529 1.80 -14.48 -0.52
N ALA A 530 0.92 -13.53 -0.87
CA ALA A 530 0.14 -13.57 -2.10
C ALA A 530 1.03 -13.46 -3.35
N ASP A 531 2.03 -12.58 -3.35
CA ASP A 531 2.97 -12.41 -4.46
C ASP A 531 3.84 -13.65 -4.68
N LEU A 532 4.30 -14.32 -3.60
CA LEU A 532 4.94 -15.63 -3.67
C LEU A 532 4.02 -16.67 -4.31
N ALA A 533 2.78 -16.76 -3.83
CA ALA A 533 1.80 -17.72 -4.28
C ALA A 533 1.38 -17.52 -5.74
N LYS A 534 1.28 -16.27 -6.22
CA LYS A 534 1.07 -15.94 -7.64
C LYS A 534 2.25 -16.32 -8.53
N GLY A 535 3.44 -16.45 -7.97
CA GLY A 535 4.67 -16.66 -8.73
C GLY A 535 5.26 -15.37 -9.31
N TRP A 536 5.05 -14.22 -8.66
CA TRP A 536 5.65 -12.95 -9.08
C TRP A 536 7.18 -13.08 -9.18
N PRO A 537 7.82 -12.66 -10.30
CA PRO A 537 9.23 -12.90 -10.53
C PRO A 537 10.11 -12.19 -9.49
N GLY A 538 10.98 -12.96 -8.83
CA GLY A 538 11.89 -12.47 -7.79
C GLY A 538 11.23 -12.24 -6.42
N ALA A 539 9.96 -12.57 -6.21
CA ALA A 539 9.31 -12.42 -4.91
C ALA A 539 10.06 -13.16 -3.79
N GLN A 540 10.58 -14.36 -4.07
CA GLN A 540 11.27 -15.21 -3.09
C GLN A 540 12.73 -14.77 -2.79
N LEU A 541 13.27 -13.80 -3.51
CA LEU A 541 14.67 -13.36 -3.37
C LEU A 541 15.04 -12.96 -1.94
N ARG A 542 14.19 -12.13 -1.32
CA ARG A 542 14.39 -11.63 0.05
C ARG A 542 14.26 -12.74 1.10
N ASP A 543 13.31 -13.67 0.91
CA ASP A 543 13.13 -14.85 1.79
C ASP A 543 14.35 -15.75 1.76
N ASN A 544 14.89 -16.01 0.57
CA ASN A 544 16.08 -16.83 0.41
C ASN A 544 17.31 -16.20 1.07
N ALA A 545 17.49 -14.88 0.90
CA ALA A 545 18.57 -14.13 1.53
C ALA A 545 18.46 -14.15 3.06
N LEU A 546 17.26 -13.88 3.60
CA LEU A 546 17.00 -13.93 5.05
C LEU A 546 17.21 -15.35 5.60
N SER A 547 16.75 -16.38 4.89
CA SER A 547 16.94 -17.77 5.31
C SER A 547 18.40 -18.19 5.29
N LYS A 548 19.19 -17.71 4.29
CA LYS A 548 20.65 -17.89 4.26
C LYS A 548 21.30 -17.21 5.47
N ALA A 549 20.97 -15.95 5.73
CA ALA A 549 21.48 -15.19 6.88
C ALA A 549 21.17 -15.86 8.22
N ARG A 550 19.92 -16.37 8.37
CA ARG A 550 19.49 -17.13 9.56
C ARG A 550 20.29 -18.42 9.74
N PHE A 551 20.50 -19.18 8.69
CA PHE A 551 21.26 -20.43 8.73
C PHE A 551 22.73 -20.18 9.11
N GLU A 552 23.31 -19.07 8.65
CA GLU A 552 24.70 -18.69 8.87
C GLU A 552 24.92 -17.88 10.17
N PHE A 553 23.87 -17.68 10.97
CA PHE A 553 23.89 -16.87 12.20
C PHE A 553 24.37 -15.42 11.99
N ARG A 554 24.15 -14.88 10.80
CA ARG A 554 24.33 -13.46 10.51
C ARG A 554 23.12 -12.67 11.02
N TRP A 555 23.01 -12.55 12.37
CA TRP A 555 21.86 -11.98 13.06
C TRP A 555 21.48 -10.60 12.59
N ARG A 556 22.46 -9.71 12.40
CA ARG A 556 22.21 -8.35 11.91
C ARG A 556 21.56 -8.35 10.52
N ASP A 557 22.00 -9.23 9.62
CA ASP A 557 21.40 -9.36 8.30
C ASP A 557 20.00 -9.95 8.37
N GLN A 558 19.78 -10.91 9.27
CA GLN A 558 18.43 -11.45 9.50
C GLN A 558 17.46 -10.34 9.93
N PHE A 559 17.88 -9.41 10.81
CA PHE A 559 17.05 -8.27 11.22
C PHE A 559 16.84 -7.30 10.07
N ARG A 560 17.90 -6.86 9.37
CA ARG A 560 17.87 -5.91 8.25
C ARG A 560 17.00 -6.40 7.09
N LEU A 561 17.00 -7.70 6.82
CA LEU A 561 16.19 -8.33 5.78
C LEU A 561 14.74 -8.57 6.21
N SER A 562 14.38 -8.45 7.49
CA SER A 562 12.99 -8.59 7.95
C SER A 562 12.15 -7.35 7.58
N LEU A 563 10.81 -7.50 7.59
CA LEU A 563 9.89 -6.37 7.39
C LEU A 563 9.86 -5.42 8.60
N ASP A 564 10.16 -5.95 9.80
CA ASP A 564 10.23 -5.20 11.04
C ASP A 564 11.56 -5.50 11.75
N PRO A 565 12.66 -4.85 11.34
CA PRO A 565 13.98 -5.10 11.90
C PRO A 565 14.09 -4.74 13.38
N GLU A 566 13.43 -3.67 13.81
CA GLU A 566 13.46 -3.19 15.20
C GLU A 566 12.84 -4.22 16.16
N ARG A 567 11.69 -4.78 15.79
CA ARG A 567 11.04 -5.81 16.59
C ARG A 567 11.83 -7.12 16.62
N ALA A 568 12.39 -7.51 15.47
CA ALA A 568 13.20 -8.72 15.37
C ALA A 568 14.46 -8.62 16.25
N GLU A 569 15.17 -7.50 16.21
CA GLU A 569 16.34 -7.24 17.06
C GLU A 569 15.96 -7.19 18.54
N SER A 570 14.90 -6.47 18.91
CA SER A 570 14.41 -6.37 20.29
C SER A 570 14.10 -7.75 20.89
N PHE A 571 13.39 -8.62 20.17
CA PHE A 571 13.05 -9.97 20.66
C PHE A 571 14.26 -10.89 20.82
N HIS A 572 15.24 -10.75 19.93
CA HIS A 572 16.48 -11.49 20.04
C HIS A 572 17.32 -11.03 21.26
N ASP A 573 17.48 -9.72 21.41
CA ASP A 573 18.34 -9.12 22.43
C ASP A 573 17.75 -9.20 23.84
N GLU A 574 16.42 -9.18 23.98
CA GLU A 574 15.73 -9.37 25.26
C GLU A 574 16.14 -10.66 25.97
N THR A 575 16.34 -11.71 25.20
CA THR A 575 16.67 -13.04 25.73
C THR A 575 18.17 -13.36 25.78
N LEU A 576 19.00 -12.48 25.20
CA LEU A 576 20.46 -12.60 25.15
C LEU A 576 21.13 -11.27 25.56
N PRO A 577 21.04 -10.85 26.84
CA PRO A 577 21.43 -9.52 27.26
C PRO A 577 22.95 -9.26 27.21
N ALA A 578 23.79 -10.31 27.22
CA ALA A 578 25.24 -10.16 27.12
C ALA A 578 25.68 -9.91 25.66
N GLU A 579 26.47 -8.89 25.39
CA GLU A 579 26.93 -8.52 24.05
C GLU A 579 27.56 -9.70 23.26
N GLY A 580 28.37 -10.53 23.92
CA GLY A 580 28.94 -11.71 23.31
C GLY A 580 27.92 -12.81 22.96
N ALA A 581 26.76 -12.83 23.61
CA ALA A 581 25.69 -13.77 23.33
C ALA A 581 24.86 -13.35 22.12
N LYS A 582 24.77 -12.05 21.82
CA LYS A 582 24.03 -11.49 20.68
C LYS A 582 24.60 -11.89 19.30
N ILE A 583 25.87 -12.28 19.25
CA ILE A 583 26.56 -12.75 18.05
C ILE A 583 26.80 -14.26 18.06
N ALA A 584 26.26 -14.98 19.04
CA ALA A 584 26.48 -16.42 19.18
C ALA A 584 25.81 -17.22 18.05
N HIS A 585 26.37 -18.38 17.73
CA HIS A 585 25.83 -19.32 16.74
C HIS A 585 24.70 -20.19 17.32
N PHE A 586 23.81 -19.59 18.09
CA PHE A 586 22.56 -20.17 18.62
C PHE A 586 21.67 -19.04 19.14
N CYS A 587 20.38 -19.27 19.28
CA CYS A 587 19.46 -18.38 19.99
C CYS A 587 19.05 -19.00 21.34
N SER A 588 18.37 -18.22 22.18
CA SER A 588 17.89 -18.66 23.49
C SER A 588 16.91 -19.85 23.44
N MET A 589 16.17 -20.01 22.32
CA MET A 589 15.20 -21.09 22.15
C MET A 589 15.86 -22.49 22.26
N CYS A 590 16.94 -22.73 21.52
CA CYS A 590 17.60 -24.04 21.47
C CYS A 590 18.83 -24.11 22.38
N GLY A 591 19.47 -22.96 22.67
CA GLY A 591 20.76 -22.93 23.35
C GLY A 591 21.91 -23.55 22.54
N PRO A 592 23.13 -23.59 23.11
CA PRO A 592 24.32 -23.91 22.33
C PRO A 592 24.46 -25.38 21.90
N LYS A 593 23.72 -26.32 22.52
CA LYS A 593 23.88 -27.78 22.30
C LYS A 593 22.76 -28.38 21.42
N PHE A 594 21.63 -27.72 21.29
CA PHE A 594 20.44 -28.28 20.61
C PHE A 594 20.04 -27.52 19.35
N CYS A 595 20.86 -26.54 18.90
CA CYS A 595 20.56 -25.81 17.68
C CYS A 595 20.76 -26.68 16.44
N SER A 596 19.67 -27.04 15.77
CA SER A 596 19.69 -27.89 14.58
C SER A 596 20.51 -27.29 13.42
N MET A 597 20.50 -25.96 13.27
CA MET A 597 21.29 -25.26 12.23
C MET A 597 22.78 -25.43 12.50
N LYS A 598 23.22 -25.25 13.75
CA LYS A 598 24.62 -25.47 14.13
C LYS A 598 25.04 -26.92 13.89
N ILE A 599 24.25 -27.92 14.34
CA ILE A 599 24.50 -29.34 14.12
C ILE A 599 24.57 -29.64 12.61
N THR A 600 23.68 -29.05 11.81
CA THR A 600 23.66 -29.25 10.36
C THR A 600 24.90 -28.63 9.68
N GLN A 601 25.42 -27.50 10.17
CA GLN A 601 26.70 -26.97 9.71
C GLN A 601 27.84 -27.92 9.97
N GLU A 602 27.92 -28.49 11.17
CA GLU A 602 28.94 -29.48 11.51
C GLU A 602 28.85 -30.75 10.60
N VAL A 603 27.64 -31.19 10.24
CA VAL A 603 27.42 -32.26 9.27
C VAL A 603 27.92 -31.88 7.87
N ARG A 604 27.66 -30.65 7.40
CA ARG A 604 28.16 -30.15 6.11
C ARG A 604 29.68 -30.10 6.09
N ASP A 605 30.29 -29.54 7.14
CA ASP A 605 31.76 -29.46 7.27
C ASP A 605 32.40 -30.84 7.23
N TYR A 606 31.78 -31.84 7.90
CA TYR A 606 32.23 -33.21 7.84
C TYR A 606 32.12 -33.80 6.43
N ALA A 607 30.99 -33.58 5.75
CA ALA A 607 30.78 -34.08 4.38
C ALA A 607 31.76 -33.44 3.39
N ASP A 608 32.06 -32.17 3.53
CA ASP A 608 33.03 -31.45 2.67
C ASP A 608 34.47 -31.95 2.91
N LYS A 609 34.85 -32.21 4.16
CA LYS A 609 36.13 -32.82 4.49
C LYS A 609 36.27 -34.22 3.87
N GLN A 610 35.23 -35.04 3.93
CA GLN A 610 35.20 -36.35 3.32
C GLN A 610 35.33 -36.29 1.79
N LYS A 611 34.63 -35.34 1.17
CA LYS A 611 34.69 -35.10 -0.29
C LYS A 611 36.09 -34.65 -0.71
N ALA A 612 36.69 -33.72 0.02
CA ALA A 612 38.04 -33.23 -0.23
C ALA A 612 39.10 -34.35 -0.08
N GLN A 613 38.95 -35.22 0.95
CA GLN A 613 39.82 -36.39 1.12
C GLN A 613 39.71 -37.35 -0.06
N ARG A 614 38.50 -37.68 -0.52
CA ARG A 614 38.29 -38.55 -1.68
C ARG A 614 38.91 -37.94 -2.94
N GLN A 615 38.67 -36.66 -3.20
CA GLN A 615 39.22 -35.96 -4.37
C GLN A 615 40.75 -35.94 -4.34
N GLY A 616 41.34 -35.65 -3.17
CA GLY A 616 42.81 -35.69 -3.02
C GLY A 616 43.41 -37.10 -3.21
N MET A 617 42.67 -38.16 -2.78
CA MET A 617 43.07 -39.55 -3.03
C MET A 617 42.98 -39.88 -4.53
N GLU A 618 41.92 -39.45 -5.23
CA GLU A 618 41.75 -39.64 -6.67
C GLU A 618 42.86 -38.93 -7.45
N GLU A 619 43.18 -37.68 -7.12
CA GLU A 619 44.25 -36.91 -7.72
C GLU A 619 45.63 -37.59 -7.53
N LYS A 620 45.91 -38.05 -6.32
CA LYS A 620 47.15 -38.81 -6.03
C LYS A 620 47.19 -40.15 -6.72
N ALA A 621 46.08 -40.86 -6.85
CA ALA A 621 46.01 -42.09 -7.62
C ALA A 621 46.31 -41.87 -9.10
N VAL A 622 45.76 -40.79 -9.69
CA VAL A 622 46.04 -40.39 -11.05
C VAL A 622 47.54 -39.99 -11.24
N GLU A 623 48.09 -39.27 -10.26
CA GLU A 623 49.53 -38.90 -10.28
C GLU A 623 50.41 -40.15 -10.16
N PHE A 624 50.06 -41.11 -9.29
CA PHE A 624 50.77 -42.36 -9.14
C PHE A 624 50.76 -43.18 -10.42
N VAL A 625 49.63 -43.31 -11.09
CA VAL A 625 49.53 -43.99 -12.39
C VAL A 625 50.38 -43.30 -13.44
N LYS A 626 50.35 -41.93 -13.52
CA LYS A 626 51.18 -41.17 -14.45
C LYS A 626 52.68 -41.35 -14.21
N LYS A 627 53.14 -41.56 -12.99
CA LYS A 627 54.53 -41.85 -12.60
C LYS A 627 54.94 -43.32 -12.79
N GLY A 628 54.12 -44.09 -13.50
CA GLY A 628 54.44 -45.47 -13.85
C GLY A 628 54.14 -46.50 -12.76
N ALA A 629 53.28 -46.19 -11.81
CA ALA A 629 52.80 -47.07 -10.75
C ALA A 629 53.90 -47.71 -9.87
N LYS A 630 55.05 -47.04 -9.69
CA LYS A 630 56.16 -47.51 -8.84
C LYS A 630 56.10 -46.86 -7.49
N ILE A 631 56.16 -47.69 -6.43
CA ILE A 631 56.13 -47.25 -5.03
C ILE A 631 57.51 -46.72 -4.57
N TYR A 632 58.56 -47.12 -5.24
CA TYR A 632 59.94 -46.64 -5.00
C TYR A 632 60.61 -46.28 -6.34
N SER A 633 61.17 -45.09 -6.44
CA SER A 633 62.07 -44.67 -7.51
C SER A 633 63.48 -44.62 -6.97
#